data_50859ce1775886526311f43b0b5f5699
#
_entry.id   50859ce1775886526311f43b0b5f5699
#
_cell.length_a   1.000
_cell.length_b   1.000
_cell.length_c   1.000
_cell.angle_alpha   90.00
_cell.angle_beta   90.00
_cell.angle_gamma   90.00
#
_symmetry.space_group_name_H-M   'P 1'
#
loop_
_entity.id
_entity.type
_entity.pdbx_description
1 polymer ?
#
loop_
_entity_poly.entity_id
_entity_poly.type
_entity_poly.pdbx_seq_one_letter_code
_entity_poly.pdbx_strand_id
1 'polypeptide(L)'
;MIRTIAFATFAAFPVTLPYAQEVAPYLDDRSTAERVVASLYNAVNRQEYLRAHSYFAPRTAPDLSAFREGYATTQSVRLRHGEVIAEGAAGTLRFAVPVAIEAVTTEGSAVYTGCYRLSQVQPASQELPPFRPIGIGSGQLSESDTPFDTAMGTCDLQ
;
A
#
# COMPACT_ATOMS: atom_id res chain seq x y z
N MET A 1 -29.07 -48.16 53.60
CA MET A 1 -29.25 -47.74 52.14
C MET A 1 -28.55 -46.41 51.97
N ILE A 2 -27.35 -46.40 51.43
CA ILE A 2 -26.53 -45.21 51.23
C ILE A 2 -26.61 -44.88 49.72
N ARG A 3 -27.19 -43.71 49.38
CA ARG A 3 -27.24 -43.22 47.99
C ARG A 3 -26.00 -42.36 47.71
N THR A 4 -25.16 -42.83 46.82
CA THR A 4 -24.00 -42.11 46.31
C THR A 4 -24.44 -41.13 45.23
N ILE A 5 -24.23 -39.82 45.44
CA ILE A 5 -24.50 -38.78 44.45
C ILE A 5 -23.18 -38.54 43.69
N ALA A 6 -23.13 -38.82 42.40
CA ALA A 6 -22.03 -38.50 41.55
C ALA A 6 -22.14 -37.06 41.04
N PHE A 7 -21.15 -36.19 41.34
CA PHE A 7 -20.99 -34.87 40.80
C PHE A 7 -20.26 -34.95 39.45
N ALA A 8 -20.94 -34.58 38.38
CA ALA A 8 -20.30 -34.42 37.06
C ALA A 8 -19.68 -33.01 36.98
N THR A 9 -18.37 -32.95 36.91
CA THR A 9 -17.61 -31.70 36.69
C THR A 9 -17.63 -31.38 35.22
N PHE A 10 -18.30 -30.31 34.85
CA PHE A 10 -18.27 -29.74 33.46
C PHE A 10 -16.98 -28.92 33.30
N ALA A 11 -16.06 -29.37 32.46
CA ALA A 11 -14.88 -28.62 32.10
C ALA A 11 -15.27 -27.58 31.02
N ALA A 12 -15.26 -26.30 31.38
CA ALA A 12 -15.44 -25.21 30.44
C ALA A 12 -14.13 -24.97 29.64
N PHE A 13 -14.14 -25.27 28.38
CA PHE A 13 -13.03 -24.89 27.47
C PHE A 13 -13.17 -23.41 27.10
N PRO A 14 -12.09 -22.61 27.23
CA PRO A 14 -12.12 -21.22 26.74
C PRO A 14 -12.25 -21.21 25.22
N VAL A 15 -13.34 -20.64 24.71
CA VAL A 15 -13.52 -20.34 23.29
C VAL A 15 -12.68 -19.10 22.97
N THR A 16 -11.51 -19.29 22.37
CA THR A 16 -10.74 -18.20 21.80
C THR A 16 -11.41 -17.76 20.50
N LEU A 17 -12.10 -16.61 20.52
CA LEU A 17 -12.62 -15.98 19.32
C LEU A 17 -11.42 -15.54 18.45
N PRO A 18 -11.43 -15.84 17.14
CA PRO A 18 -10.42 -15.30 16.25
C PRO A 18 -10.52 -13.77 16.28
N TYR A 19 -9.41 -13.10 16.53
CA TYR A 19 -9.29 -11.66 16.39
C TYR A 19 -9.52 -11.33 14.92
N ALA A 20 -10.66 -10.75 14.58
CA ALA A 20 -10.88 -10.21 13.23
C ALA A 20 -9.88 -9.09 13.02
N GLN A 21 -8.99 -9.25 12.06
CA GLN A 21 -8.03 -8.21 11.67
C GLN A 21 -8.83 -7.02 11.16
N GLU A 22 -8.72 -5.87 11.84
CA GLU A 22 -9.45 -4.66 11.47
C GLU A 22 -8.97 -4.20 10.09
N VAL A 23 -9.86 -4.30 9.10
CA VAL A 23 -9.55 -3.89 7.73
C VAL A 23 -9.49 -2.37 7.69
N ALA A 24 -8.39 -1.81 7.18
CA ALA A 24 -8.22 -0.37 7.03
C ALA A 24 -9.42 0.29 6.31
N PRO A 25 -9.88 1.47 6.73
CA PRO A 25 -10.93 2.21 6.02
C PRO A 25 -10.60 2.36 4.53
N TYR A 26 -11.63 2.28 3.67
CA TYR A 26 -11.43 2.38 2.22
C TYR A 26 -10.93 3.78 1.83
N LEU A 27 -9.85 3.84 1.04
CA LEU A 27 -9.31 5.05 0.44
C LEU A 27 -9.02 4.78 -1.05
N ASP A 28 -9.63 5.57 -1.94
CA ASP A 28 -9.30 5.65 -3.36
C ASP A 28 -9.34 7.14 -3.78
N ASP A 29 -8.18 7.78 -3.71
CA ASP A 29 -8.01 9.20 -4.00
C ASP A 29 -6.87 9.37 -5.01
N ARG A 30 -7.20 9.88 -6.19
CA ARG A 30 -6.26 10.12 -7.30
C ARG A 30 -6.10 11.62 -7.61
N SER A 31 -6.45 12.47 -6.65
CA SER A 31 -6.40 13.93 -6.84
C SER A 31 -4.99 14.50 -6.81
N THR A 32 -4.07 13.87 -6.05
CA THR A 32 -2.66 14.27 -5.97
C THR A 32 -1.75 13.05 -5.99
N ALA A 33 -0.47 13.26 -6.29
CA ALA A 33 0.50 12.15 -6.43
C ALA A 33 0.68 11.35 -5.13
N GLU A 34 0.80 12.04 -4.00
CA GLU A 34 0.93 11.39 -2.68
C GLU A 34 -0.36 10.64 -2.28
N ARG A 35 -1.54 11.13 -2.71
CA ARG A 35 -2.80 10.45 -2.48
C ARG A 35 -2.93 9.16 -3.30
N VAL A 36 -2.40 9.16 -4.53
CA VAL A 36 -2.31 7.95 -5.35
C VAL A 36 -1.45 6.89 -4.65
N VAL A 37 -0.27 7.27 -4.13
CA VAL A 37 0.61 6.35 -3.40
C VAL A 37 -0.06 5.85 -2.10
N ALA A 38 -0.75 6.74 -1.37
CA ALA A 38 -1.50 6.35 -0.17
C ALA A 38 -2.64 5.36 -0.50
N SER A 39 -3.35 5.58 -1.61
CA SER A 39 -4.41 4.70 -2.09
C SER A 39 -3.88 3.33 -2.55
N LEU A 40 -2.68 3.30 -3.17
CA LEU A 40 -1.99 2.05 -3.50
C LEU A 40 -1.80 1.19 -2.24
N TYR A 41 -1.20 1.75 -1.17
CA TYR A 41 -0.93 0.99 0.05
C TYR A 41 -2.19 0.72 0.87
N ASN A 42 -3.21 1.57 0.78
CA ASN A 42 -4.52 1.25 1.32
C ASN A 42 -5.10 0.00 0.64
N ALA A 43 -4.98 -0.11 -0.69
CA ALA A 43 -5.44 -1.28 -1.42
C ALA A 43 -4.63 -2.54 -1.07
N VAL A 44 -3.31 -2.43 -0.90
CA VAL A 44 -2.45 -3.52 -0.43
C VAL A 44 -2.88 -4.01 0.96
N ASN A 45 -3.06 -3.10 1.92
CA ASN A 45 -3.51 -3.42 3.28
C ASN A 45 -4.89 -4.08 3.33
N ARG A 46 -5.72 -3.84 2.32
CA ARG A 46 -7.04 -4.47 2.16
C ARG A 46 -6.99 -5.74 1.31
N GLN A 47 -5.80 -6.15 0.83
CA GLN A 47 -5.59 -7.27 -0.09
C GLN A 47 -6.38 -7.14 -1.42
N GLU A 48 -6.69 -5.91 -1.80
CA GLU A 48 -7.40 -5.56 -3.04
C GLU A 48 -6.37 -5.35 -4.17
N TYR A 49 -5.61 -6.38 -4.52
CA TYR A 49 -4.44 -6.28 -5.40
C TYR A 49 -4.75 -5.80 -6.82
N LEU A 50 -5.94 -6.12 -7.35
CA LEU A 50 -6.37 -5.58 -8.64
C LEU A 50 -6.57 -4.06 -8.57
N ARG A 51 -7.15 -3.55 -7.47
CA ARG A 51 -7.26 -2.11 -7.23
C ARG A 51 -5.89 -1.49 -7.04
N ALA A 52 -5.01 -2.09 -6.23
CA ALA A 52 -3.63 -1.64 -6.05
C ALA A 52 -2.89 -1.53 -7.40
N HIS A 53 -2.99 -2.56 -8.24
CA HIS A 53 -2.41 -2.58 -9.57
C HIS A 53 -2.95 -1.47 -10.50
N SER A 54 -4.22 -1.07 -10.34
CA SER A 54 -4.84 -0.02 -11.16
C SER A 54 -4.28 1.39 -10.95
N TYR A 55 -3.44 1.61 -9.95
CA TYR A 55 -2.75 2.90 -9.75
C TYR A 55 -1.52 3.06 -10.63
N PHE A 56 -1.02 1.98 -11.23
CA PHE A 56 0.09 2.07 -12.19
C PHE A 56 -0.40 2.56 -13.55
N ALA A 57 0.46 3.33 -14.22
CA ALA A 57 0.20 3.71 -15.60
C ALA A 57 0.24 2.46 -16.51
N PRO A 58 -0.65 2.33 -17.49
CA PRO A 58 -0.81 1.08 -18.23
C PRO A 58 0.45 0.52 -18.90
N ARG A 59 1.40 1.41 -19.26
CA ARG A 59 2.65 1.01 -19.94
C ARG A 59 3.75 0.55 -18.98
N THR A 60 3.60 0.85 -17.71
CA THR A 60 4.62 0.60 -16.66
C THR A 60 4.09 -0.28 -15.55
N ALA A 61 2.83 -0.67 -15.64
CA ALA A 61 2.22 -1.58 -14.67
C ALA A 61 3.00 -2.91 -14.66
N PRO A 62 3.36 -3.42 -13.48
CA PRO A 62 3.97 -4.74 -13.35
C PRO A 62 3.00 -5.84 -13.80
N ASP A 63 3.49 -7.05 -14.03
CA ASP A 63 2.59 -8.21 -14.18
C ASP A 63 1.74 -8.38 -12.90
N LEU A 64 0.43 -8.57 -13.06
CA LEU A 64 -0.50 -8.63 -11.93
C LEU A 64 -0.23 -9.84 -11.02
N SER A 65 0.17 -10.98 -11.59
CA SER A 65 0.45 -12.20 -10.81
C SER A 65 1.71 -11.98 -9.97
N ALA A 66 2.78 -11.49 -10.58
CA ALA A 66 4.03 -11.15 -9.90
C ALA A 66 3.81 -10.07 -8.82
N PHE A 67 2.98 -9.05 -9.12
CA PHE A 67 2.60 -8.03 -8.13
C PHE A 67 1.91 -8.63 -6.91
N ARG A 68 0.93 -9.51 -7.11
CA ARG A 68 0.22 -10.20 -6.01
C ARG A 68 1.15 -11.08 -5.19
N GLU A 69 2.03 -11.83 -5.87
CA GLU A 69 3.00 -12.71 -5.21
C GLU A 69 3.98 -11.91 -4.34
N GLY A 70 4.42 -10.74 -4.80
CA GLY A 70 5.28 -9.83 -4.04
C GLY A 70 4.68 -9.35 -2.72
N TYR A 71 3.36 -9.40 -2.55
CA TYR A 71 2.66 -9.05 -1.30
C TYR A 71 2.07 -10.27 -0.57
N ALA A 72 2.37 -11.50 -0.98
CA ALA A 72 1.72 -12.69 -0.43
C ALA A 72 1.95 -12.88 1.08
N THR A 73 3.10 -12.47 1.60
CA THR A 73 3.45 -12.55 3.03
C THR A 73 3.16 -11.25 3.80
N THR A 74 2.75 -10.17 3.10
CA THR A 74 2.52 -8.86 3.70
C THR A 74 1.23 -8.84 4.51
N GLN A 75 1.34 -8.49 5.78
CA GLN A 75 0.22 -8.33 6.71
C GLN A 75 -0.27 -6.89 6.77
N SER A 76 0.67 -5.93 6.80
CA SER A 76 0.35 -4.51 6.78
C SER A 76 1.51 -3.67 6.26
N VAL A 77 1.16 -2.50 5.74
CA VAL A 77 2.12 -1.49 5.29
C VAL A 77 1.74 -0.14 5.89
N ARG A 78 2.70 0.51 6.54
CA ARG A 78 2.61 1.91 6.94
C ARG A 78 3.37 2.78 5.95
N LEU A 79 2.83 3.93 5.61
CA LEU A 79 3.41 4.87 4.65
C LEU A 79 3.60 6.23 5.29
N ARG A 80 4.77 6.82 5.04
CA ARG A 80 5.03 8.26 5.18
C ARG A 80 5.55 8.78 3.85
N HIS A 81 5.20 9.99 3.48
CA HIS A 81 5.76 10.68 2.31
C HIS A 81 6.43 12.00 2.74
N GLY A 82 7.44 12.40 1.99
CA GLY A 82 8.07 13.71 2.10
C GLY A 82 7.39 14.75 1.22
N GLU A 83 8.09 15.85 0.99
CA GLU A 83 7.65 16.90 0.08
C GLU A 83 7.63 16.40 -1.37
N VAL A 84 6.51 16.61 -2.05
CA VAL A 84 6.33 16.19 -3.44
C VAL A 84 7.00 17.21 -4.36
N ILE A 85 7.86 16.72 -5.25
CA ILE A 85 8.44 17.53 -6.32
C ILE A 85 7.54 17.39 -7.54
N ALA A 86 7.13 18.52 -8.13
CA ALA A 86 6.27 18.54 -9.30
C ALA A 86 6.82 19.47 -10.37
N GLU A 87 6.76 19.02 -11.63
CA GLU A 87 7.07 19.84 -12.80
C GLU A 87 6.10 19.58 -13.93
N GLY A 88 5.90 20.60 -14.77
CA GLY A 88 5.11 20.51 -16.00
C GLY A 88 5.98 20.69 -17.23
N ALA A 89 5.92 19.75 -18.17
CA ALA A 89 6.60 19.86 -19.43
C ALA A 89 5.77 19.26 -20.57
N ALA A 90 5.67 19.99 -21.69
CA ALA A 90 5.03 19.52 -22.93
C ALA A 90 3.65 18.86 -22.73
N GLY A 91 2.78 19.46 -21.94
CA GLY A 91 1.42 18.95 -21.69
C GLY A 91 1.34 17.76 -20.73
N THR A 92 2.42 17.44 -20.04
CA THR A 92 2.48 16.37 -19.04
C THR A 92 2.93 16.95 -17.69
N LEU A 93 2.26 16.56 -16.62
CA LEU A 93 2.68 16.77 -15.24
C LEU A 93 3.47 15.55 -14.79
N ARG A 94 4.61 15.79 -14.15
CA ARG A 94 5.46 14.76 -13.54
C ARG A 94 5.60 15.05 -12.07
N PHE A 95 5.62 13.98 -11.28
CA PHE A 95 5.71 14.06 -9.82
C PHE A 95 6.74 13.07 -9.33
N ALA A 96 7.51 13.49 -8.32
CA ALA A 96 8.36 12.60 -7.54
C ALA A 96 7.94 12.68 -6.07
N VAL A 97 7.60 11.53 -5.50
CA VAL A 97 7.11 11.39 -4.13
C VAL A 97 8.12 10.59 -3.32
N PRO A 98 8.92 11.26 -2.47
CA PRO A 98 9.79 10.57 -1.52
C PRO A 98 8.95 9.82 -0.50
N VAL A 99 9.32 8.58 -0.18
CA VAL A 99 8.55 7.75 0.76
C VAL A 99 9.45 7.02 1.74
N ALA A 100 8.89 6.75 2.91
CA ALA A 100 9.31 5.70 3.82
C ALA A 100 8.14 4.74 4.05
N ILE A 101 8.43 3.45 4.03
CA ILE A 101 7.45 2.38 4.16
C ILE A 101 7.94 1.43 5.24
N GLU A 102 7.06 1.06 6.16
CA GLU A 102 7.28 -0.07 7.04
C GLU A 102 6.34 -1.20 6.62
N ALA A 103 6.92 -2.30 6.17
CA ALA A 103 6.18 -3.50 5.81
C ALA A 103 6.28 -4.53 6.94
N VAL A 104 5.13 -4.99 7.44
CA VAL A 104 5.03 -6.11 8.36
C VAL A 104 4.61 -7.33 7.55
N THR A 105 5.41 -8.39 7.63
CA THR A 105 5.17 -9.66 6.95
C THR A 105 5.06 -10.80 7.95
N THR A 106 4.77 -12.00 7.49
CA THR A 106 4.79 -13.21 8.31
C THR A 106 6.20 -13.56 8.82
N GLU A 107 7.25 -12.98 8.23
CA GLU A 107 8.66 -13.27 8.53
C GLU A 107 9.30 -12.19 9.41
N GLY A 108 8.66 -11.02 9.53
CA GLY A 108 9.17 -9.90 10.31
C GLY A 108 8.75 -8.54 9.75
N SER A 109 9.37 -7.48 10.26
CA SER A 109 9.14 -6.10 9.83
C SER A 109 10.42 -5.54 9.22
N ALA A 110 10.28 -4.82 8.11
CA ALA A 110 11.37 -4.11 7.44
C ALA A 110 10.93 -2.71 7.02
N VAL A 111 11.88 -1.78 7.04
CA VAL A 111 11.69 -0.40 6.59
C VAL A 111 12.32 -0.25 5.22
N TYR A 112 11.60 0.39 4.31
CA TYR A 112 12.09 0.73 2.97
C TYR A 112 11.98 2.23 2.76
N THR A 113 12.95 2.80 2.06
CA THR A 113 12.92 4.20 1.64
C THR A 113 13.16 4.30 0.15
N GLY A 114 12.62 5.35 -0.46
CA GLY A 114 12.82 5.54 -1.89
C GLY A 114 11.90 6.57 -2.51
N CYS A 115 11.64 6.41 -3.79
CA CYS A 115 10.91 7.37 -4.59
C CYS A 115 9.90 6.71 -5.50
N TYR A 116 8.68 7.24 -5.52
CA TYR A 116 7.71 7.00 -6.57
C TYR A 116 7.73 8.12 -7.58
N ARG A 117 7.78 7.77 -8.87
CA ARG A 117 7.62 8.70 -9.98
C ARG A 117 6.25 8.49 -10.61
N LEU A 118 5.47 9.55 -10.70
CA LEU A 118 4.13 9.55 -11.25
C LEU A 118 4.02 10.56 -12.38
N SER A 119 3.02 10.38 -13.22
CA SER A 119 2.75 11.34 -14.29
C SER A 119 1.27 11.39 -14.63
N GLN A 120 0.88 12.51 -15.24
CA GLN A 120 -0.44 12.71 -15.82
C GLN A 120 -0.31 13.57 -17.07
N VAL A 121 -0.92 13.16 -18.18
CA VAL A 121 -1.21 14.09 -19.26
C VAL A 121 -2.18 15.13 -18.73
N GLN A 122 -1.93 16.42 -18.98
CA GLN A 122 -2.81 17.48 -18.49
C GLN A 122 -4.27 17.20 -18.88
N PRO A 123 -5.22 17.30 -17.95
CA PRO A 123 -6.61 16.96 -18.22
C PRO A 123 -7.21 17.65 -19.42
N ALA A 124 -6.88 18.94 -19.60
CA ALA A 124 -7.34 19.74 -20.76
C ALA A 124 -6.75 19.26 -22.11
N SER A 125 -5.67 18.47 -22.10
CA SER A 125 -5.04 17.90 -23.29
C SER A 125 -5.48 16.48 -23.59
N GLN A 126 -6.35 15.90 -22.79
CA GLN A 126 -6.89 14.54 -22.99
C GLN A 126 -8.19 14.62 -23.80
N GLU A 127 -8.07 14.42 -25.11
CA GLU A 127 -9.20 14.55 -26.05
C GLU A 127 -9.96 13.23 -26.29
N LEU A 128 -9.35 12.10 -25.95
CA LEU A 128 -9.90 10.76 -26.25
C LEU A 128 -10.11 9.94 -24.97
N PRO A 129 -11.22 9.20 -24.89
CA PRO A 129 -11.46 8.27 -23.78
C PRO A 129 -10.49 7.09 -23.80
N PRO A 130 -10.25 6.44 -22.65
CA PRO A 130 -10.72 6.82 -21.33
C PRO A 130 -9.89 7.97 -20.71
N PHE A 131 -10.48 8.75 -19.81
CA PHE A 131 -9.73 9.70 -18.99
C PHE A 131 -8.65 8.98 -18.19
N ARG A 132 -7.44 9.54 -18.19
CA ARG A 132 -6.28 8.99 -17.47
C ARG A 132 -5.93 9.89 -16.29
N PRO A 133 -6.18 9.44 -15.06
CA PRO A 133 -5.76 10.15 -13.86
C PRO A 133 -4.23 10.07 -13.68
N ILE A 134 -3.73 10.65 -12.59
CA ILE A 134 -2.33 10.47 -12.18
C ILE A 134 -2.06 8.97 -12.02
N GLY A 135 -0.99 8.50 -12.65
CA GLY A 135 -0.58 7.10 -12.61
C GLY A 135 0.88 6.93 -12.19
N ILE A 136 1.16 5.85 -11.48
CA ILE A 136 2.51 5.47 -11.06
C ILE A 136 3.28 4.94 -12.28
N GLY A 137 4.39 5.60 -12.60
CA GLY A 137 5.30 5.17 -13.64
C GLY A 137 6.36 4.21 -13.13
N SER A 138 6.90 4.48 -11.94
CA SER A 138 7.89 3.62 -11.30
C SER A 138 7.92 3.84 -9.79
N GLY A 139 8.38 2.82 -9.06
CA GLY A 139 8.74 2.90 -7.65
C GLY A 139 10.11 2.26 -7.47
N GLN A 140 11.04 2.97 -6.86
CA GLN A 140 12.36 2.46 -6.50
C GLN A 140 12.51 2.55 -4.99
N LEU A 141 12.51 1.41 -4.33
CA LEU A 141 12.57 1.28 -2.89
C LEU A 141 13.77 0.41 -2.52
N SER A 142 14.47 0.79 -1.48
CA SER A 142 15.58 0.02 -0.89
C SER A 142 15.35 -0.13 0.60
N GLU A 143 15.74 -1.27 1.14
CA GLU A 143 15.70 -1.51 2.57
C GLU A 143 16.60 -0.51 3.31
N SER A 144 16.16 -0.10 4.49
CA SER A 144 16.82 0.93 5.32
C SER A 144 16.88 0.49 6.77
N ASP A 145 18.03 0.64 7.39
CA ASP A 145 18.24 0.43 8.83
C ASP A 145 17.72 1.61 9.68
N THR A 146 17.31 2.71 9.04
CA THR A 146 16.76 3.87 9.72
C THR A 146 15.35 3.57 10.25
N PRO A 147 15.05 3.87 11.53
CA PRO A 147 13.71 3.69 12.08
C PRO A 147 12.64 4.40 11.26
N PHE A 148 11.49 3.78 11.09
CA PHE A 148 10.38 4.27 10.24
C PHE A 148 10.00 5.73 10.52
N ASP A 149 9.96 6.14 11.79
CA ASP A 149 9.53 7.48 12.18
C ASP A 149 10.49 8.60 11.73
N THR A 150 11.74 8.26 11.43
CA THR A 150 12.76 9.21 10.96
C THR A 150 13.24 8.93 9.54
N ALA A 151 12.93 7.73 9.01
CA ALA A 151 13.29 7.34 7.66
C ALA A 151 12.55 8.20 6.61
N MET A 152 13.23 8.56 5.53
CA MET A 152 12.62 9.17 4.35
C MET A 152 13.52 8.92 3.13
N GLY A 153 12.90 8.63 2.01
CA GLY A 153 13.59 8.52 0.73
C GLY A 153 13.96 9.89 0.15
N THR A 154 14.80 9.85 -0.86
CA THR A 154 15.15 11.01 -1.67
C THR A 154 14.67 10.80 -3.09
N CYS A 155 14.28 11.87 -3.77
CA CYS A 155 13.79 11.86 -5.14
C CYS A 155 14.50 12.92 -5.98
N ASP A 156 14.59 12.62 -7.26
CA ASP A 156 14.83 13.58 -8.34
C ASP A 156 13.79 13.35 -9.45
N LEU A 157 13.65 14.31 -10.37
CA LEU A 157 12.75 14.25 -11.52
C LEU A 157 13.46 13.80 -12.82
N GLN A 158 14.70 13.27 -12.72
CA GLN A 158 15.44 12.79 -13.88
C GLN A 158 14.83 11.57 -14.54
#